data_aba30432cac11fd7e326b0656ff32d86
#
_entry.id   aba30432cac11fd7e326b0656ff32d86
#
_cell.length_a   1.000
_cell.length_b   1.000
_cell.length_c   1.000
_cell.angle_alpha   90.00
_cell.angle_beta   90.00
_cell.angle_gamma   90.00
#
_symmetry.space_group_name_H-M   'P 1'
#
loop_
_entity.id
_entity.type
_entity.pdbx_description
1 polymer ?
#
loop_
_entity_poly.entity_id
_entity_poly.type
_entity_poly.pdbx_seq_one_letter_code
_entity_poly.pdbx_strand_id
1 'polypeptide(L)'
;MSAYPARLKRARRFARMAPWISALVLVAGIVTFLLVFFRNTAKPEVSTPLTPAKPSQVAAQKNVPVEKQARLVAGRFILTAVQRKHLAEAWKLAGPPIRVGVTYKQWLSGNIAVVPWFGKLGAVPLKVDYSYPGEAQFTVILAPKPGTKGKPDTFIMGLKKYGKQWKVTAWVPYEPPPVRANPNQ
;
A
#
# COMPACT_ATOMS: atom_id res chain seq x y z
N MET A 1 82.03 -11.58 -0.23
CA MET A 1 81.22 -12.11 -1.37
C MET A 1 79.75 -12.16 -0.88
N SER A 2 78.98 -11.17 -1.29
CA SER A 2 77.57 -11.06 -0.82
C SER A 2 76.67 -11.36 -2.02
N ALA A 3 75.86 -12.44 -1.92
CA ALA A 3 74.93 -12.86 -2.93
C ALA A 3 73.64 -12.07 -2.73
N TYR A 4 73.33 -11.10 -3.57
CA TYR A 4 72.03 -10.39 -3.62
C TYR A 4 70.91 -11.31 -4.15
N PRO A 5 69.80 -11.46 -3.46
CA PRO A 5 68.73 -12.40 -3.86
C PRO A 5 67.97 -11.92 -5.09
N ALA A 6 67.89 -12.78 -6.09
CA ALA A 6 67.15 -12.57 -7.36
C ALA A 6 65.57 -12.30 -7.19
N ARG A 7 65.07 -12.24 -6.00
CA ARG A 7 63.62 -12.08 -5.71
C ARG A 7 63.07 -10.68 -6.00
N LEU A 8 63.88 -9.62 -5.99
CA LEU A 8 63.42 -8.24 -6.14
C LEU A 8 63.06 -7.85 -7.59
N LYS A 9 63.57 -8.54 -8.59
CA LYS A 9 63.27 -8.23 -10.01
C LYS A 9 61.85 -8.69 -10.45
N ARG A 10 61.30 -9.75 -9.84
CA ARG A 10 59.94 -10.24 -10.15
C ARG A 10 58.85 -9.32 -9.59
N ALA A 11 59.04 -8.78 -8.39
CA ALA A 11 58.07 -7.89 -7.74
C ALA A 11 57.82 -6.59 -8.55
N ARG A 12 58.85 -6.00 -9.15
CA ARG A 12 58.71 -4.78 -9.96
C ARG A 12 57.98 -4.97 -11.29
N ARG A 13 57.97 -6.17 -11.86
CA ARG A 13 57.20 -6.48 -13.09
C ARG A 13 55.72 -6.63 -12.76
N PHE A 14 55.36 -7.25 -11.63
CA PHE A 14 54.00 -7.38 -11.18
C PHE A 14 53.38 -6.01 -10.79
N ALA A 15 54.14 -5.10 -10.17
CA ALA A 15 53.68 -3.77 -9.82
C ALA A 15 53.35 -2.91 -11.05
N ARG A 16 54.00 -3.13 -12.20
CA ARG A 16 53.67 -2.43 -13.45
C ARG A 16 52.45 -3.01 -14.17
N MET A 17 52.12 -4.28 -13.92
CA MET A 17 50.92 -4.94 -14.53
C MET A 17 49.69 -4.84 -13.66
N ALA A 18 49.83 -4.54 -12.37
CA ALA A 18 48.71 -4.42 -11.43
C ALA A 18 47.58 -3.45 -11.90
N PRO A 19 47.87 -2.24 -12.41
CA PRO A 19 46.81 -1.35 -12.88
C PRO A 19 46.07 -1.88 -14.11
N TRP A 20 46.75 -2.63 -14.97
CA TRP A 20 46.12 -3.24 -16.15
C TRP A 20 45.24 -4.43 -15.80
N ILE A 21 45.60 -5.21 -14.78
CA ILE A 21 44.82 -6.34 -14.30
C ILE A 21 43.55 -5.82 -13.62
N SER A 22 43.66 -4.78 -12.77
CA SER A 22 42.50 -4.20 -12.12
C SER A 22 41.52 -3.53 -13.10
N ALA A 23 42.04 -2.87 -14.16
CA ALA A 23 41.20 -2.32 -15.22
C ALA A 23 40.45 -3.42 -15.98
N LEU A 24 41.11 -4.55 -16.25
CA LEU A 24 40.51 -5.69 -16.97
C LEU A 24 39.41 -6.36 -16.14
N VAL A 25 39.63 -6.53 -14.83
CA VAL A 25 38.63 -7.06 -13.89
C VAL A 25 37.43 -6.13 -13.78
N LEU A 26 37.65 -4.82 -13.75
CA LEU A 26 36.57 -3.82 -13.67
C LEU A 26 35.73 -3.84 -14.95
N VAL A 27 36.36 -3.89 -16.12
CA VAL A 27 35.64 -3.97 -17.42
C VAL A 27 34.85 -5.28 -17.49
N ALA A 28 35.44 -6.41 -17.12
CA ALA A 28 34.77 -7.71 -17.10
C ALA A 28 33.56 -7.68 -16.14
N GLY A 29 33.70 -7.05 -14.96
CA GLY A 29 32.61 -6.89 -14.00
C GLY A 29 31.45 -6.05 -14.57
N ILE A 30 31.74 -4.94 -15.22
CA ILE A 30 30.74 -4.08 -15.88
C ILE A 30 30.02 -4.83 -17.00
N VAL A 31 30.78 -5.53 -17.87
CA VAL A 31 30.18 -6.30 -18.96
C VAL A 31 29.28 -7.42 -18.42
N THR A 32 29.72 -8.14 -17.39
CA THR A 32 28.92 -9.19 -16.77
C THR A 32 27.65 -8.60 -16.15
N PHE A 33 27.75 -7.47 -15.43
CA PHE A 33 26.62 -6.77 -14.85
C PHE A 33 25.61 -6.34 -15.91
N LEU A 34 26.10 -5.73 -17.00
CA LEU A 34 25.24 -5.30 -18.11
C LEU A 34 24.56 -6.51 -18.78
N LEU A 35 25.26 -7.59 -19.04
CA LEU A 35 24.70 -8.79 -19.64
C LEU A 35 23.64 -9.44 -18.74
N VAL A 36 23.88 -9.53 -17.44
CA VAL A 36 22.90 -10.10 -16.48
C VAL A 36 21.70 -9.17 -16.33
N PHE A 37 21.94 -7.88 -16.17
CA PHE A 37 20.86 -6.91 -15.94
C PHE A 37 19.97 -6.73 -17.19
N PHE A 38 20.56 -6.54 -18.37
CA PHE A 38 19.79 -6.36 -19.60
C PHE A 38 19.20 -7.66 -20.15
N ARG A 39 19.82 -8.81 -19.90
CA ARG A 39 19.26 -10.11 -20.28
C ARG A 39 18.02 -10.46 -19.44
N ASN A 40 17.93 -9.95 -18.22
CA ASN A 40 16.78 -10.17 -17.35
C ASN A 40 15.64 -9.15 -17.59
N THR A 41 15.94 -7.99 -18.21
CA THR A 41 14.95 -6.97 -18.57
C THR A 41 14.45 -7.10 -20.02
N ALA A 42 15.15 -7.81 -20.86
CA ALA A 42 14.79 -8.00 -22.27
C ALA A 42 14.16 -9.38 -22.52
N LYS A 43 13.17 -9.79 -21.73
CA LYS A 43 12.12 -10.62 -22.29
C LYS A 43 11.14 -9.64 -22.97
N PRO A 44 11.09 -9.55 -24.31
CA PRO A 44 9.91 -9.02 -24.94
C PRO A 44 8.78 -9.94 -24.47
N GLU A 45 7.86 -9.41 -23.68
CA GLU A 45 6.53 -10.01 -23.64
C GLU A 45 6.10 -10.03 -25.11
N VAL A 46 6.18 -11.22 -25.69
CA VAL A 46 5.49 -11.49 -26.94
C VAL A 46 4.07 -11.06 -26.64
N SER A 47 3.67 -9.94 -27.21
CA SER A 47 2.30 -9.49 -27.23
C SER A 47 1.53 -10.61 -27.91
N THR A 48 1.10 -11.54 -27.10
CA THR A 48 0.07 -12.50 -27.49
C THR A 48 -1.04 -11.64 -28.05
N PRO A 49 -1.49 -11.83 -29.29
CA PRO A 49 -2.63 -11.08 -29.80
C PRO A 49 -3.68 -11.15 -28.70
N LEU A 50 -4.24 -10.00 -28.31
CA LEU A 50 -5.31 -9.92 -27.33
C LEU A 50 -6.48 -10.74 -27.90
N THR A 51 -6.37 -12.05 -27.78
CA THR A 51 -7.56 -12.90 -27.83
C THR A 51 -8.41 -12.34 -26.69
N PRO A 52 -9.61 -11.78 -26.98
CA PRO A 52 -10.45 -11.25 -25.93
C PRO A 52 -10.57 -12.38 -24.90
N ALA A 53 -9.92 -12.17 -23.76
CA ALA A 53 -9.98 -13.11 -22.66
C ALA A 53 -11.46 -13.31 -22.42
N LYS A 54 -11.94 -14.55 -22.69
CA LYS A 54 -13.30 -14.94 -22.34
C LYS A 54 -13.49 -14.41 -20.94
N PRO A 55 -14.42 -13.47 -20.70
CA PRO A 55 -14.53 -12.84 -19.40
C PRO A 55 -14.60 -13.99 -18.41
N SER A 56 -13.58 -14.11 -17.56
CA SER A 56 -13.67 -15.01 -16.42
C SER A 56 -14.97 -14.61 -15.76
N GLN A 57 -15.98 -15.47 -15.83
CA GLN A 57 -17.20 -15.28 -15.09
C GLN A 57 -16.75 -15.35 -13.62
N VAL A 58 -16.28 -14.21 -13.12
CA VAL A 58 -16.25 -13.95 -11.69
C VAL A 58 -17.71 -14.16 -11.32
N ALA A 59 -18.00 -15.31 -10.73
CA ALA A 59 -19.35 -15.67 -10.32
C ALA A 59 -19.90 -14.45 -9.59
N ALA A 60 -20.93 -13.83 -10.16
CA ALA A 60 -21.45 -12.56 -9.65
C ALA A 60 -21.75 -12.76 -8.18
N GLN A 61 -20.90 -12.20 -7.32
CA GLN A 61 -21.01 -12.37 -5.88
C GLN A 61 -22.37 -11.80 -5.48
N LYS A 62 -23.25 -12.67 -4.97
CA LYS A 62 -24.59 -12.28 -4.59
C LYS A 62 -24.51 -11.35 -3.39
N ASN A 63 -25.05 -10.13 -3.52
CA ASN A 63 -25.22 -9.23 -2.42
C ASN A 63 -26.06 -9.89 -1.31
N VAL A 64 -25.59 -9.80 -0.07
CA VAL A 64 -26.25 -10.30 1.12
C VAL A 64 -26.51 -9.12 2.09
N PRO A 65 -27.50 -9.24 2.98
CA PRO A 65 -27.69 -8.23 4.03
C PRO A 65 -26.41 -8.05 4.87
N VAL A 66 -26.06 -6.80 5.15
CA VAL A 66 -24.88 -6.49 5.96
C VAL A 66 -25.04 -7.04 7.37
N GLU A 67 -24.07 -7.80 7.83
CA GLU A 67 -24.05 -8.30 9.21
C GLU A 67 -24.04 -7.13 10.21
N LYS A 68 -24.84 -7.24 11.26
CA LYS A 68 -24.90 -6.24 12.36
C LYS A 68 -23.53 -5.94 12.93
N GLN A 69 -22.67 -6.95 13.05
CA GLN A 69 -21.30 -6.81 13.55
C GLN A 69 -20.43 -5.93 12.64
N ALA A 70 -20.56 -6.01 11.32
CA ALA A 70 -19.83 -5.16 10.40
C ALA A 70 -20.18 -3.68 10.63
N ARG A 71 -21.47 -3.36 10.77
CA ARG A 71 -21.91 -1.98 11.10
C ARG A 71 -21.39 -1.47 12.44
N LEU A 72 -21.39 -2.34 13.47
CA LEU A 72 -20.86 -1.99 14.79
C LEU A 72 -19.37 -1.70 14.73
N VAL A 73 -18.59 -2.53 14.02
CA VAL A 73 -17.14 -2.34 13.84
C VAL A 73 -16.88 -1.04 13.08
N ALA A 74 -17.64 -0.75 12.01
CA ALA A 74 -17.53 0.48 11.26
C ALA A 74 -17.74 1.73 12.16
N GLY A 75 -18.83 1.76 12.92
CA GLY A 75 -19.13 2.86 13.83
C GLY A 75 -18.07 3.04 14.92
N ARG A 76 -17.62 1.94 15.55
CA ARG A 76 -16.57 1.99 16.58
C ARG A 76 -15.23 2.46 16.01
N PHE A 77 -14.87 2.04 14.80
CA PHE A 77 -13.66 2.50 14.14
C PHE A 77 -13.66 4.01 13.91
N ILE A 78 -14.78 4.57 13.49
CA ILE A 78 -14.95 6.03 13.33
C ILE A 78 -14.73 6.73 14.67
N LEU A 79 -15.38 6.27 15.73
CA LEU A 79 -15.30 6.88 17.05
C LEU A 79 -13.91 6.73 17.70
N THR A 80 -13.10 5.76 17.28
CA THR A 80 -11.79 5.48 17.89
C THR A 80 -10.64 5.94 17.00
N ALA A 81 -10.47 5.36 15.80
CA ALA A 81 -9.37 5.65 14.90
C ALA A 81 -9.50 7.02 14.23
N VAL A 82 -10.67 7.32 13.64
CA VAL A 82 -10.88 8.54 12.86
C VAL A 82 -10.89 9.78 13.77
N GLN A 83 -11.51 9.69 14.96
CA GLN A 83 -11.47 10.76 15.96
C GLN A 83 -10.21 10.78 16.82
N ARG A 84 -9.24 9.91 16.56
CA ARG A 84 -8.01 9.79 17.37
C ARG A 84 -8.26 9.55 18.85
N LYS A 85 -9.36 8.86 19.20
CA LYS A 85 -9.71 8.48 20.56
C LYS A 85 -9.57 6.98 20.72
N HIS A 86 -9.16 6.52 21.91
CA HIS A 86 -9.07 5.08 22.21
C HIS A 86 -8.29 4.26 21.15
N LEU A 87 -7.09 4.71 20.78
CA LEU A 87 -6.27 4.11 19.71
C LEU A 87 -5.91 2.63 19.96
N ALA A 88 -5.84 2.19 21.22
CA ALA A 88 -5.65 0.78 21.55
C ALA A 88 -6.85 -0.10 21.09
N GLU A 89 -8.07 0.41 21.21
CA GLU A 89 -9.26 -0.25 20.67
C GLU A 89 -9.27 -0.19 19.14
N ALA A 90 -8.95 0.97 18.58
CA ALA A 90 -8.86 1.18 17.14
C ALA A 90 -7.91 0.16 16.47
N TRP A 91 -6.77 -0.14 17.09
CA TRP A 91 -5.85 -1.17 16.63
C TRP A 91 -6.51 -2.54 16.49
N LYS A 92 -7.36 -2.91 17.45
CA LYS A 92 -8.08 -4.19 17.41
C LYS A 92 -9.13 -4.24 16.29
N LEU A 93 -9.68 -3.10 15.91
CA LEU A 93 -10.68 -2.96 14.83
C LEU A 93 -10.03 -2.84 13.45
N ALA A 94 -8.80 -2.34 13.37
CA ALA A 94 -8.05 -2.22 12.13
C ALA A 94 -7.59 -3.60 11.63
N GLY A 95 -7.77 -3.85 10.35
CA GLY A 95 -7.26 -5.03 9.66
C GLY A 95 -5.79 -4.89 9.26
N PRO A 96 -5.16 -5.98 8.80
CA PRO A 96 -3.77 -5.96 8.36
C PRO A 96 -3.46 -4.86 7.33
N PRO A 97 -4.30 -4.59 6.30
CA PRO A 97 -3.99 -3.57 5.30
C PRO A 97 -3.82 -2.16 5.87
N ILE A 98 -4.63 -1.77 6.87
CA ILE A 98 -4.52 -0.45 7.52
C ILE A 98 -3.30 -0.36 8.44
N ARG A 99 -2.81 -1.49 8.94
CA ARG A 99 -1.66 -1.56 9.86
C ARG A 99 -0.32 -1.76 9.18
N VAL A 100 -0.31 -1.91 7.85
CA VAL A 100 0.94 -2.10 7.09
C VAL A 100 1.92 -0.96 7.35
N GLY A 101 3.15 -1.30 7.70
CA GLY A 101 4.23 -0.35 7.95
C GLY A 101 4.13 0.42 9.28
N VAL A 102 3.15 0.10 10.13
CA VAL A 102 2.95 0.79 11.41
C VAL A 102 3.03 -0.19 12.57
N THR A 103 3.91 0.08 13.53
CA THR A 103 3.99 -0.68 14.78
C THR A 103 2.88 -0.27 15.74
N TYR A 104 2.56 -1.14 16.71
CA TYR A 104 1.56 -0.81 17.74
C TYR A 104 1.92 0.46 18.54
N LYS A 105 3.22 0.67 18.84
CA LYS A 105 3.69 1.88 19.52
C LYS A 105 3.47 3.15 18.69
N GLN A 106 3.77 3.09 17.39
CA GLN A 106 3.50 4.19 16.46
C GLN A 106 2.00 4.46 16.32
N TRP A 107 1.19 3.40 16.28
CA TRP A 107 -0.25 3.54 16.25
C TRP A 107 -0.79 4.28 17.47
N LEU A 108 -0.33 3.92 18.69
CA LEU A 108 -0.74 4.59 19.92
C LEU A 108 -0.31 6.06 20.00
N SER A 109 0.77 6.45 19.33
CA SER A 109 1.18 7.86 19.22
C SER A 109 0.34 8.67 18.21
N GLY A 110 -0.62 8.03 17.51
CA GLY A 110 -1.45 8.68 16.50
C GLY A 110 -0.84 8.70 15.10
N ASN A 111 0.36 8.13 14.90
CA ASN A 111 0.95 7.96 13.57
C ASN A 111 0.34 6.75 12.88
N ILE A 112 -0.82 6.95 12.28
CA ILE A 112 -1.62 5.90 11.62
C ILE A 112 -2.08 6.36 10.24
N ALA A 113 -2.16 5.42 9.30
CA ALA A 113 -2.63 5.66 7.93
C ALA A 113 -4.17 5.76 7.85
N VAL A 114 -4.74 6.59 8.72
CA VAL A 114 -6.19 6.86 8.76
C VAL A 114 -6.37 8.37 8.73
N VAL A 115 -7.06 8.90 7.74
CA VAL A 115 -7.38 10.33 7.68
C VAL A 115 -8.25 10.70 8.88
N PRO A 116 -7.82 11.65 9.73
CA PRO A 116 -8.54 11.98 10.95
C PRO A 116 -9.69 12.94 10.70
N TRP A 117 -10.64 12.94 11.60
CA TRP A 117 -11.67 13.97 11.74
C TRP A 117 -11.63 14.57 13.15
N PHE A 118 -11.23 15.81 13.26
CA PHE A 118 -11.03 16.49 14.56
C PHE A 118 -12.25 17.27 15.06
N GLY A 119 -13.31 17.37 14.26
CA GLY A 119 -14.53 18.07 14.63
C GLY A 119 -15.44 17.26 15.56
N LYS A 120 -16.42 17.95 16.18
CA LYS A 120 -17.52 17.25 16.85
C LYS A 120 -18.40 16.59 15.79
N LEU A 121 -18.46 15.26 15.80
CA LEU A 121 -19.31 14.52 14.87
C LEU A 121 -20.78 14.66 15.23
N GLY A 122 -21.60 14.91 14.24
CA GLY A 122 -23.04 14.71 14.27
C GLY A 122 -23.43 13.27 13.98
N ALA A 123 -24.56 13.08 13.31
CA ALA A 123 -24.94 11.78 12.78
C ALA A 123 -23.96 11.35 11.68
N VAL A 124 -23.59 10.06 11.69
CA VAL A 124 -22.70 9.49 10.68
C VAL A 124 -23.47 8.43 9.90
N PRO A 125 -24.10 8.79 8.78
CA PRO A 125 -24.77 7.82 7.93
C PRO A 125 -23.74 6.87 7.28
N LEU A 126 -24.05 5.57 7.35
CA LEU A 126 -23.31 4.49 6.74
C LEU A 126 -24.16 3.92 5.58
N LYS A 127 -23.91 4.38 4.37
CA LYS A 127 -24.54 3.84 3.17
C LYS A 127 -23.79 2.58 2.76
N VAL A 128 -24.51 1.50 2.52
CA VAL A 128 -23.91 0.25 2.01
C VAL A 128 -23.74 0.37 0.51
N ASP A 129 -22.52 0.20 0.02
CA ASP A 129 -22.24 0.16 -1.40
C ASP A 129 -22.36 -1.28 -1.93
N TYR A 130 -21.74 -2.22 -1.20
CA TYR A 130 -21.95 -3.66 -1.41
C TYR A 130 -21.75 -4.43 -0.11
N SER A 131 -22.27 -5.65 -0.08
CA SER A 131 -22.06 -6.60 1.01
C SER A 131 -22.07 -8.02 0.46
N TYR A 132 -20.97 -8.72 0.68
CA TYR A 132 -20.79 -10.13 0.31
C TYR A 132 -20.51 -10.96 1.57
N PRO A 133 -20.55 -12.28 1.52
CA PRO A 133 -20.15 -13.11 2.64
C PRO A 133 -18.71 -12.80 3.09
N GLY A 134 -18.57 -12.17 4.26
CA GLY A 134 -17.27 -11.81 4.84
C GLY A 134 -16.62 -10.53 4.32
N GLU A 135 -17.29 -9.75 3.47
CA GLU A 135 -16.78 -8.49 2.95
C GLU A 135 -17.91 -7.46 2.81
N ALA A 136 -17.64 -6.21 3.17
CA ALA A 136 -18.60 -5.12 3.02
C ALA A 136 -17.89 -3.80 2.74
N GLN A 137 -18.53 -2.93 1.98
CA GLN A 137 -18.09 -1.56 1.76
C GLN A 137 -19.19 -0.58 2.10
N PHE A 138 -18.79 0.52 2.72
CA PHE A 138 -19.68 1.61 3.07
C PHE A 138 -19.14 2.93 2.51
N THR A 139 -20.04 3.74 2.00
CA THR A 139 -19.86 5.19 1.90
C THR A 139 -20.22 5.81 3.24
N VAL A 140 -19.28 6.52 3.84
CA VAL A 140 -19.38 7.15 5.16
C VAL A 140 -19.39 8.66 4.98
N ILE A 141 -20.41 9.35 5.47
CA ILE A 141 -20.47 10.80 5.47
C ILE A 141 -20.19 11.29 6.89
N LEU A 142 -19.07 11.99 7.07
CA LEU A 142 -18.75 12.66 8.32
C LEU A 142 -19.28 14.08 8.26
N ALA A 143 -20.29 14.37 9.04
CA ALA A 143 -20.86 15.71 9.14
C ALA A 143 -20.57 16.31 10.52
N PRO A 144 -20.25 17.62 10.61
CA PRO A 144 -20.13 18.30 11.88
C PRO A 144 -21.48 18.32 12.62
N LYS A 145 -21.43 18.33 13.95
CA LYS A 145 -22.64 18.51 14.77
C LYS A 145 -23.31 19.84 14.41
N PRO A 146 -24.66 19.91 14.33
CA PRO A 146 -25.35 21.16 14.09
C PRO A 146 -24.86 22.28 15.01
N GLY A 147 -24.67 23.48 14.47
CA GLY A 147 -24.10 24.62 15.19
C GLY A 147 -22.58 24.67 15.33
N THR A 148 -21.85 23.68 14.79
CA THR A 148 -20.37 23.71 14.72
C THR A 148 -19.90 24.03 13.30
N LYS A 149 -18.77 24.77 13.18
CA LYS A 149 -18.17 25.07 11.89
C LYS A 149 -17.54 23.80 11.29
N GLY A 150 -17.64 23.63 9.99
CA GLY A 150 -17.04 22.53 9.24
C GLY A 150 -17.89 22.18 8.01
N LYS A 151 -17.26 21.52 7.04
CA LYS A 151 -17.95 20.95 5.86
C LYS A 151 -18.07 19.44 6.04
N PRO A 152 -19.17 18.83 5.57
CA PRO A 152 -19.24 17.37 5.48
C PRO A 152 -18.12 16.83 4.60
N ASP A 153 -17.61 15.67 4.93
CA ASP A 153 -16.61 14.97 4.16
C ASP A 153 -17.01 13.51 3.97
N THR A 154 -16.68 12.93 2.83
CA THR A 154 -17.13 11.60 2.45
C THR A 154 -15.94 10.66 2.33
N PHE A 155 -16.11 9.46 2.86
CA PHE A 155 -15.07 8.42 2.87
C PHE A 155 -15.64 7.09 2.39
N ILE A 156 -14.77 6.28 1.82
CA ILE A 156 -15.03 4.87 1.54
C ILE A 156 -14.38 4.03 2.62
N MET A 157 -15.18 3.17 3.25
CA MET A 157 -14.74 2.24 4.27
C MET A 157 -14.95 0.80 3.82
N GLY A 158 -13.85 0.05 3.67
CA GLY A 158 -13.88 -1.38 3.41
C GLY A 158 -13.75 -2.18 4.70
N LEU A 159 -14.51 -3.26 4.81
CA LEU A 159 -14.43 -4.22 5.92
C LEU A 159 -14.30 -5.63 5.39
N LYS A 160 -13.52 -6.44 6.10
CA LYS A 160 -13.37 -7.88 5.82
C LYS A 160 -13.41 -8.69 7.10
N LYS A 161 -13.95 -9.89 7.00
CA LYS A 161 -14.05 -10.84 8.11
C LYS A 161 -12.78 -11.70 8.16
N TYR A 162 -12.09 -11.67 9.29
CA TYR A 162 -10.92 -12.50 9.59
C TYR A 162 -11.34 -13.52 10.67
N GLY A 163 -11.57 -14.75 10.26
CA GLY A 163 -12.19 -15.75 11.11
C GLY A 163 -13.60 -15.31 11.53
N LYS A 164 -13.83 -15.10 12.81
CA LYS A 164 -15.12 -14.64 13.36
C LYS A 164 -15.20 -13.13 13.56
N GLN A 165 -14.13 -12.37 13.26
CA GLN A 165 -14.06 -10.93 13.56
C GLN A 165 -14.05 -10.08 12.30
N TRP A 166 -14.92 -9.09 12.25
CA TRP A 166 -14.87 -8.03 11.26
C TRP A 166 -13.75 -7.05 11.57
N LYS A 167 -13.02 -6.62 10.54
CA LYS A 167 -11.93 -5.63 10.62
C LYS A 167 -12.07 -4.62 9.50
N VAL A 168 -11.71 -3.37 9.77
CA VAL A 168 -11.64 -2.33 8.74
C VAL A 168 -10.36 -2.52 7.94
N THR A 169 -10.48 -2.62 6.63
CA THR A 169 -9.37 -2.89 5.70
C THR A 169 -9.04 -1.72 4.79
N ALA A 170 -9.97 -0.76 4.65
CA ALA A 170 -9.76 0.47 3.88
C ALA A 170 -10.46 1.64 4.56
N TRP A 171 -9.82 2.81 4.51
CA TRP A 171 -10.37 4.09 4.89
C TRP A 171 -9.75 5.16 4.00
N VAL A 172 -10.48 5.58 2.99
CA VAL A 172 -9.98 6.52 1.98
C VAL A 172 -10.97 7.65 1.74
N PRO A 173 -10.52 8.89 1.52
CA PRO A 173 -11.40 9.97 1.08
C PRO A 173 -12.09 9.59 -0.22
N TYR A 174 -13.35 9.97 -0.36
CA TYR A 174 -14.09 9.83 -1.60
C TYR A 174 -13.78 11.02 -2.50
N GLU A 175 -13.01 10.77 -3.55
CA GLU A 175 -12.76 11.76 -4.60
C GLU A 175 -13.62 11.39 -5.82
N PRO A 176 -14.67 12.19 -6.13
CA PRO A 176 -15.45 11.93 -7.33
C PRO A 176 -14.54 12.07 -8.57
N PRO A 177 -14.74 11.24 -9.60
CA PRO A 177 -13.95 11.37 -10.83
C PRO A 177 -14.12 12.77 -11.40
N PRO A 178 -13.05 13.37 -11.95
CA PRO A 178 -13.13 14.70 -12.56
C PRO A 178 -14.14 14.69 -13.70
N VAL A 179 -15.16 15.52 -13.56
CA VAL A 179 -16.13 15.72 -14.63
C VAL A 179 -15.42 16.53 -15.69
N ARG A 180 -15.27 15.98 -16.92
CA ARG A 180 -14.79 16.77 -18.05
C ARG A 180 -15.78 17.91 -18.26
N ALA A 181 -15.30 19.14 -18.09
CA ALA A 181 -16.09 20.29 -18.47
C ALA A 181 -16.44 20.13 -19.97
N ASN A 182 -17.73 20.17 -20.28
CA ASN A 182 -18.17 20.11 -21.66
C ASN A 182 -17.67 21.40 -22.34
N PRO A 183 -16.78 21.32 -23.36
CA PRO A 183 -16.23 22.53 -23.98
C PRO A 183 -17.25 23.41 -24.70
N ASN A 184 -18.54 23.00 -24.72
CA ASN A 184 -19.66 23.66 -25.40
C ASN A 184 -20.72 24.26 -24.44
N GLN A 185 -20.35 24.51 -23.17
CA GLN A 185 -21.18 25.31 -22.23
C GLN A 185 -20.50 26.63 -21.91
#